data_408cd5e8f4d3fc635e90f5bcbd641c70
#
_entry.id   408cd5e8f4d3fc635e90f5bcbd641c70
#
_cell.length_a   1.000
_cell.length_b   1.000
_cell.length_c   1.000
_cell.angle_alpha   90.00
_cell.angle_beta   90.00
_cell.angle_gamma   90.00
#
_symmetry.space_group_name_H-M   'P 1'
#
loop_
_entity.id
_entity.type
_entity.pdbx_description
1 polymer ?
#
loop_
_entity_poly.entity_id
_entity_poly.type
_entity_poly.pdbx_seq_one_letter_code
_entity_poly.pdbx_strand_id
1 'polypeptide(L)'
;MPINRLKIEPFKKLELFAKKVVEGFITGMHKSPFHGFSVEFAEHRLYNTGESTRHIDWKLFARSGKLFVKRYEEETNLRCQIVIDISASMQFPKDSENNKLNFSIYSAAALCELLKQQRDAFGLTLFENEIVKHFAPKGSPSHQKLIYNSLEEILDKNFESKNTS
;
A
#
# COMPACT_ATOMS: atom_id res chain seq x y z
N MET A 1 -27.18 11.51 6.90
CA MET A 1 -27.35 10.71 5.68
C MET A 1 -26.89 9.29 5.98
N PRO A 2 -27.72 8.27 5.83
CA PRO A 2 -27.28 6.90 6.05
C PRO A 2 -26.28 6.53 4.95
N ILE A 3 -25.10 6.07 5.33
CA ILE A 3 -24.12 5.51 4.44
C ILE A 3 -24.75 4.28 3.81
N ASN A 4 -25.13 4.40 2.54
CA ASN A 4 -25.68 3.31 1.76
C ASN A 4 -24.58 2.22 1.70
N ARG A 5 -24.80 1.11 2.40
CA ARG A 5 -23.91 -0.04 2.41
C ARG A 5 -23.78 -0.49 0.96
N LEU A 6 -22.66 -0.23 0.35
CA LEU A 6 -22.30 -0.81 -0.94
C LEU A 6 -22.49 -2.32 -0.83
N LYS A 7 -23.48 -2.85 -1.55
CA LYS A 7 -23.55 -4.29 -1.81
C LYS A 7 -22.25 -4.62 -2.53
N ILE A 8 -21.34 -5.23 -1.79
CA ILE A 8 -20.10 -5.76 -2.37
C ILE A 8 -20.55 -6.96 -3.18
N GLU A 9 -20.76 -6.76 -4.49
CA GLU A 9 -20.85 -7.89 -5.40
C GLU A 9 -19.56 -8.70 -5.26
N PRO A 10 -19.61 -10.04 -5.27
CA PRO A 10 -18.42 -10.85 -5.17
C PRO A 10 -17.51 -10.51 -6.35
N PHE A 11 -16.52 -9.67 -6.10
CA PHE A 11 -15.52 -9.32 -7.09
C PHE A 11 -14.69 -10.58 -7.35
N LYS A 12 -14.79 -11.14 -8.54
CA LYS A 12 -14.01 -12.29 -9.00
C LYS A 12 -12.48 -12.06 -8.97
N LYS A 13 -12.03 -10.84 -8.65
CA LYS A 13 -10.63 -10.49 -8.47
C LYS A 13 -10.51 -9.41 -7.41
N LEU A 14 -9.94 -9.79 -6.27
CA LEU A 14 -9.67 -8.90 -5.14
C LEU A 14 -8.80 -7.69 -5.55
N GLU A 15 -7.89 -7.88 -6.51
CA GLU A 15 -7.09 -6.79 -7.09
C GLU A 15 -7.95 -5.71 -7.75
N LEU A 16 -9.02 -6.08 -8.47
CA LEU A 16 -9.90 -5.09 -9.10
C LEU A 16 -10.68 -4.29 -8.06
N PHE A 17 -11.13 -4.96 -6.98
CA PHE A 17 -11.76 -4.29 -5.85
C PHE A 17 -10.79 -3.27 -5.23
N ALA A 18 -9.56 -3.69 -4.91
CA ALA A 18 -8.54 -2.84 -4.32
C ALA A 18 -8.25 -1.59 -5.17
N LYS A 19 -8.11 -1.76 -6.48
CA LYS A 19 -7.94 -0.63 -7.43
C LYS A 19 -9.09 0.36 -7.35
N LYS A 20 -10.34 -0.11 -7.41
CA LYS A 20 -11.53 0.77 -7.35
C LYS A 20 -11.63 1.53 -6.03
N VAL A 21 -11.29 0.87 -4.91
CA VAL A 21 -11.29 1.52 -3.59
C VAL A 21 -10.24 2.63 -3.53
N VAL A 22 -9.01 2.34 -3.96
CA VAL A 22 -7.91 3.32 -3.93
C VAL A 22 -8.16 4.46 -4.92
N GLU A 23 -8.62 4.18 -6.13
CA GLU A 23 -9.00 5.21 -7.11
C GLU A 23 -10.12 6.12 -6.58
N GLY A 24 -11.15 5.54 -5.97
CA GLY A 24 -12.23 6.30 -5.35
C GLY A 24 -11.75 7.18 -4.19
N PHE A 25 -10.83 6.67 -3.38
CA PHE A 25 -10.23 7.42 -2.28
C PHE A 25 -9.35 8.57 -2.79
N ILE A 26 -8.47 8.30 -3.76
CA ILE A 26 -7.60 9.32 -4.37
C ILE A 26 -8.45 10.38 -5.08
N THR A 27 -9.47 9.99 -5.82
CA THR A 27 -10.37 10.92 -6.52
C THR A 27 -11.15 11.79 -5.52
N GLY A 28 -11.56 11.24 -4.38
CA GLY A 28 -12.19 11.98 -3.29
C GLY A 28 -11.27 12.99 -2.60
N MET A 29 -9.96 12.74 -2.62
CA MET A 29 -8.92 13.62 -2.05
C MET A 29 -8.48 14.75 -3.00
N HIS A 30 -8.98 14.85 -4.21
CA HIS A 30 -8.57 15.85 -5.21
C HIS A 30 -8.81 17.33 -4.84
N LYS A 31 -9.26 17.62 -3.65
CA LYS A 31 -9.20 18.97 -3.05
C LYS A 31 -7.99 19.18 -2.14
N SER A 32 -7.11 18.19 -1.98
CA SER A 32 -5.87 18.32 -1.21
C SER A 32 -4.71 18.68 -2.16
N PRO A 33 -3.88 19.69 -1.82
CA PRO A 33 -2.79 20.15 -2.66
C PRO A 33 -1.58 19.20 -2.69
N PHE A 34 -1.76 17.92 -2.41
CA PHE A 34 -0.70 16.94 -2.57
C PHE A 34 -0.55 16.58 -4.05
N HIS A 35 0.26 17.39 -4.75
CA HIS A 35 0.80 17.03 -6.05
C HIS A 35 1.65 15.78 -5.88
N GLY A 36 1.55 14.88 -6.88
CA GLY A 36 2.20 13.57 -6.86
C GLY A 36 3.65 13.61 -6.45
N PHE A 37 4.05 12.60 -5.70
CA PHE A 37 5.42 12.31 -5.32
C PHE A 37 6.28 12.07 -6.58
N SER A 38 6.73 13.14 -7.20
CA SER A 38 7.92 13.08 -8.03
C SER A 38 9.09 13.41 -7.11
N VAL A 39 10.25 12.87 -7.42
CA VAL A 39 11.52 13.22 -6.77
C VAL A 39 11.61 14.74 -6.75
N GLU A 40 11.05 15.37 -5.74
CA GLU A 40 11.03 16.80 -5.66
C GLU A 40 12.38 17.25 -5.10
N PHE A 41 13.00 18.10 -5.90
CA PHE A 41 13.98 19.04 -5.47
C PHE A 41 13.58 19.62 -4.11
N ALA A 42 14.18 19.13 -3.02
CA ALA A 42 13.77 19.51 -1.69
C ALA A 42 14.16 20.95 -1.37
N GLU A 43 15.43 21.30 -1.57
CA GLU A 43 15.94 22.66 -1.35
C GLU A 43 17.35 22.87 -1.92
N HIS A 44 17.70 24.14 -2.14
CA HIS A 44 19.07 24.55 -2.31
C HIS A 44 19.68 24.93 -0.97
N ARG A 45 20.66 24.17 -0.51
CA ARG A 45 21.45 24.49 0.68
C ARG A 45 22.75 25.15 0.26
N LEU A 46 23.22 26.16 1.01
CA LEU A 46 24.54 26.73 0.80
C LEU A 46 25.61 25.64 0.94
N TYR A 47 26.57 25.63 0.02
CA TYR A 47 27.70 24.72 0.06
C TYR A 47 28.60 25.04 1.26
N ASN A 48 28.97 24.04 2.02
CA ASN A 48 29.95 24.17 3.09
C ASN A 48 31.30 23.64 2.61
N THR A 49 32.37 24.35 2.95
CA THR A 49 33.74 24.00 2.56
C THR A 49 34.06 22.57 3.09
N GLY A 50 34.52 21.70 2.20
CA GLY A 50 34.84 20.29 2.53
C GLY A 50 33.79 19.26 2.09
N GLU A 51 32.64 19.70 1.58
CA GLU A 51 31.64 18.80 1.01
C GLU A 51 31.98 18.41 -0.45
N SER A 52 31.35 17.33 -0.93
CA SER A 52 31.48 16.90 -2.32
C SER A 52 30.92 17.95 -3.29
N THR A 53 31.73 18.37 -4.25
CA THR A 53 31.33 19.33 -5.29
C THR A 53 30.37 18.73 -6.34
N ARG A 54 30.12 17.43 -6.27
CA ARG A 54 29.34 16.66 -7.26
C ARG A 54 27.88 17.11 -7.38
N HIS A 55 27.33 17.66 -6.31
CA HIS A 55 25.92 18.08 -6.23
C HIS A 55 25.74 19.61 -6.29
N ILE A 56 26.80 20.35 -6.64
CA ILE A 56 26.70 21.80 -6.79
C ILE A 56 25.83 22.14 -8.00
N ASP A 57 24.90 23.10 -7.81
CA ASP A 57 24.11 23.64 -8.90
C ASP A 57 24.89 24.76 -9.61
N TRP A 58 25.63 24.39 -10.65
CA TRP A 58 26.42 25.30 -11.44
C TRP A 58 25.59 26.35 -12.19
N LYS A 59 24.31 26.05 -12.52
CA LYS A 59 23.41 27.01 -13.15
C LYS A 59 22.98 28.10 -12.16
N LEU A 60 22.73 27.72 -10.93
CA LEU A 60 22.39 28.67 -9.88
C LEU A 60 23.60 29.50 -9.47
N PHE A 61 24.78 28.88 -9.42
CA PHE A 61 26.05 29.59 -9.19
C PHE A 61 26.29 30.70 -10.23
N ALA A 62 26.11 30.39 -11.53
CA ALA A 62 26.30 31.37 -12.61
C ALA A 62 25.36 32.58 -12.51
N ARG A 63 24.19 32.44 -11.87
CA ARG A 63 23.21 33.52 -11.72
C ARG A 63 23.35 34.29 -10.41
N SER A 64 23.74 33.62 -9.33
CA SER A 64 23.71 34.19 -7.97
C SER A 64 25.09 34.50 -7.40
N GLY A 65 26.18 33.96 -8.02
CA GLY A 65 27.54 34.02 -7.48
C GLY A 65 27.75 33.23 -6.19
N LYS A 66 26.73 32.48 -5.72
CA LYS A 66 26.79 31.70 -4.50
C LYS A 66 26.72 30.19 -4.80
N LEU A 67 27.54 29.41 -4.11
CA LEU A 67 27.57 27.96 -4.27
C LEU A 67 26.40 27.33 -3.48
N PHE A 68 25.51 26.65 -4.20
CA PHE A 68 24.41 25.88 -3.64
C PHE A 68 24.56 24.41 -4.03
N VAL A 69 24.21 23.54 -3.08
CA VAL A 69 24.13 22.09 -3.26
C VAL A 69 22.65 21.71 -3.39
N LYS A 70 22.33 20.92 -4.43
CA LYS A 70 21.02 20.30 -4.56
C LYS A 70 20.89 19.22 -3.51
N ARG A 71 19.94 19.37 -2.60
CA ARG A 71 19.54 18.33 -1.67
C ARG A 71 18.40 17.56 -2.31
N TYR A 72 18.60 16.26 -2.47
CA TYR A 72 17.57 15.34 -2.90
C TYR A 72 17.05 14.67 -1.64
N GLU A 73 15.72 14.60 -1.45
CA GLU A 73 15.14 13.65 -0.53
C GLU A 73 15.30 12.27 -1.18
N GLU A 74 16.05 11.40 -0.55
CA GLU A 74 16.05 9.99 -0.93
C GLU A 74 14.65 9.45 -0.64
N GLU A 75 13.90 9.11 -1.69
CA GLU A 75 12.70 8.30 -1.54
C GLU A 75 13.13 6.96 -0.94
N THR A 76 13.03 6.84 0.37
CA THR A 76 13.20 5.55 1.04
C THR A 76 11.99 4.70 0.70
N ASN A 77 12.17 3.69 -0.15
CA ASN A 77 11.12 2.70 -0.42
C ASN A 77 10.71 2.04 0.90
N LEU A 78 9.49 2.30 1.33
CA LEU A 78 8.94 1.71 2.53
C LEU A 78 8.85 0.18 2.36
N ARG A 79 9.21 -0.57 3.40
CA ARG A 79 9.02 -2.02 3.46
C ARG A 79 7.96 -2.34 4.49
N CYS A 80 6.74 -2.58 4.02
CA CYS A 80 5.58 -2.82 4.87
C CYS A 80 5.32 -4.33 5.01
N GLN A 81 5.10 -4.81 6.23
CA GLN A 81 4.65 -6.18 6.48
C GLN A 81 3.24 -6.15 7.01
N ILE A 82 2.27 -6.64 6.23
CA ILE A 82 0.88 -6.78 6.63
C ILE A 82 0.74 -8.10 7.38
N VAL A 83 0.16 -8.06 8.57
CA VAL A 83 -0.05 -9.25 9.42
C VAL A 83 -1.54 -9.41 9.67
N ILE A 84 -2.10 -10.57 9.33
CA ILE A 84 -3.52 -10.87 9.46
C ILE A 84 -3.70 -12.10 10.33
N ASP A 85 -4.50 -11.96 11.38
CA ASP A 85 -5.05 -13.08 12.15
C ASP A 85 -6.16 -13.74 11.34
N ILE A 86 -6.03 -15.04 11.09
CA ILE A 86 -7.01 -15.86 10.37
C ILE A 86 -7.72 -16.88 11.28
N SER A 87 -7.59 -16.73 12.59
CA SER A 87 -8.23 -17.61 13.58
C SER A 87 -9.76 -17.59 13.49
N ALA A 88 -10.41 -18.62 14.05
CA ALA A 88 -11.87 -18.76 14.04
C ALA A 88 -12.60 -17.55 14.67
N SER A 89 -11.98 -16.85 15.61
CA SER A 89 -12.54 -15.62 16.23
C SER A 89 -12.71 -14.46 15.26
N MET A 90 -11.94 -14.46 14.15
CA MET A 90 -12.03 -13.46 13.10
C MET A 90 -13.23 -13.68 12.17
N GLN A 91 -13.86 -14.85 12.21
CA GLN A 91 -15.07 -15.14 11.42
C GLN A 91 -16.36 -14.59 12.08
N PHE A 92 -16.23 -13.77 13.13
CA PHE A 92 -17.39 -13.15 13.77
C PHE A 92 -17.83 -11.85 13.07
N PRO A 93 -19.13 -11.64 12.82
CA PRO A 93 -20.27 -12.56 13.02
C PRO A 93 -20.25 -13.72 12.02
N LYS A 94 -20.53 -14.96 12.48
CA LYS A 94 -20.41 -16.17 11.65
C LYS A 94 -21.30 -16.17 10.40
N ASP A 95 -22.50 -15.59 10.49
CA ASP A 95 -23.50 -15.62 9.42
C ASP A 95 -23.45 -14.35 8.53
N SER A 96 -22.43 -13.52 8.67
CA SER A 96 -22.29 -12.28 7.94
C SER A 96 -21.15 -12.35 6.90
N GLU A 97 -21.43 -11.89 5.70
CA GLU A 97 -20.40 -11.64 4.70
C GLU A 97 -19.41 -10.55 5.16
N ASN A 98 -19.86 -9.70 6.09
CA ASN A 98 -19.07 -8.61 6.68
C ASN A 98 -18.47 -9.01 8.03
N ASN A 99 -17.86 -10.20 8.13
CA ASN A 99 -17.11 -10.59 9.32
C ASN A 99 -15.75 -9.90 9.37
N LYS A 100 -15.08 -9.97 10.54
CA LYS A 100 -13.79 -9.31 10.78
C LYS A 100 -12.72 -9.80 9.79
N LEU A 101 -12.70 -11.10 9.47
CA LEU A 101 -11.72 -11.68 8.56
C LEU A 101 -11.85 -11.08 7.15
N ASN A 102 -13.06 -11.07 6.60
CA ASN A 102 -13.31 -10.49 5.27
C ASN A 102 -12.95 -9.00 5.24
N PHE A 103 -13.33 -8.26 6.28
CA PHE A 103 -12.94 -6.85 6.38
C PHE A 103 -11.43 -6.66 6.39
N SER A 104 -10.69 -7.50 7.15
CA SER A 104 -9.22 -7.44 7.20
C SER A 104 -8.60 -7.76 5.85
N ILE A 105 -9.12 -8.74 5.11
CA ILE A 105 -8.63 -9.13 3.79
C ILE A 105 -8.87 -8.01 2.77
N TYR A 106 -10.07 -7.42 2.73
CA TYR A 106 -10.37 -6.30 1.84
C TYR A 106 -9.51 -5.07 2.16
N SER A 107 -9.31 -4.78 3.45
CA SER A 107 -8.44 -3.69 3.89
C SER A 107 -6.98 -3.92 3.50
N ALA A 108 -6.49 -5.15 3.70
CA ALA A 108 -5.13 -5.53 3.28
C ALA A 108 -4.94 -5.40 1.77
N ALA A 109 -5.91 -5.83 0.98
CA ALA A 109 -5.86 -5.69 -0.47
C ALA A 109 -5.80 -4.23 -0.91
N ALA A 110 -6.60 -3.35 -0.30
CA ALA A 110 -6.56 -1.91 -0.56
C ALA A 110 -5.20 -1.29 -0.17
N LEU A 111 -4.63 -1.67 0.97
CA LEU A 111 -3.30 -1.24 1.38
C LEU A 111 -2.20 -1.72 0.42
N CYS A 112 -2.27 -2.99 -0.04
CA CYS A 112 -1.34 -3.51 -1.04
C CYS A 112 -1.39 -2.68 -2.34
N GLU A 113 -2.57 -2.29 -2.81
CA GLU A 113 -2.70 -1.46 -4.01
C GLU A 113 -2.16 -0.05 -3.79
N LEU A 114 -2.40 0.55 -2.61
CA LEU A 114 -1.85 1.86 -2.26
C LEU A 114 -0.30 1.83 -2.25
N LEU A 115 0.29 0.86 -1.56
CA LEU A 115 1.75 0.67 -1.48
C LEU A 115 2.36 0.41 -2.86
N LYS A 116 1.66 -0.38 -3.71
CA LYS A 116 2.05 -0.61 -5.09
C LYS A 116 2.12 0.68 -5.91
N GLN A 117 1.12 1.58 -5.77
CA GLN A 117 1.11 2.87 -6.46
C GLN A 117 2.26 3.77 -5.98
N GLN A 118 2.64 3.68 -4.72
CA GLN A 118 3.78 4.38 -4.13
C GLN A 118 5.13 3.72 -4.46
N ARG A 119 5.14 2.60 -5.18
CA ARG A 119 6.32 1.77 -5.48
C ARG A 119 7.01 1.20 -4.23
N ASP A 120 6.29 1.11 -3.14
CA ASP A 120 6.76 0.52 -1.90
C ASP A 120 6.77 -1.01 -1.97
N ALA A 121 7.62 -1.63 -1.14
CA ALA A 121 7.66 -3.07 -1.00
C ALA A 121 6.70 -3.51 0.10
N PHE A 122 5.87 -4.53 -0.16
CA PHE A 122 4.99 -5.08 0.85
C PHE A 122 5.05 -6.61 0.93
N GLY A 123 4.78 -7.12 2.10
CA GLY A 123 4.72 -8.53 2.44
C GLY A 123 3.44 -8.87 3.19
N LEU A 124 3.18 -10.15 3.35
CA LEU A 124 2.00 -10.68 4.04
C LEU A 124 2.40 -11.78 4.99
N THR A 125 1.90 -11.72 6.22
CA THR A 125 1.94 -12.82 7.17
C THR A 125 0.52 -13.18 7.58
N LEU A 126 0.18 -14.45 7.43
CA LEU A 126 -1.07 -15.03 7.89
C LEU A 126 -0.77 -15.95 9.07
N PHE A 127 -1.46 -15.77 10.17
CA PHE A 127 -1.26 -16.59 11.35
C PHE A 127 -2.60 -16.99 12.01
N GLU A 128 -2.57 -18.08 12.74
CA GLU A 128 -3.60 -18.55 13.64
C GLU A 128 -2.97 -18.82 15.01
N ASN A 129 -2.68 -20.06 15.37
CA ASN A 129 -1.85 -20.40 16.51
C ASN A 129 -0.35 -20.34 16.14
N GLU A 130 -0.06 -20.56 14.87
CA GLU A 130 1.28 -20.51 14.26
C GLU A 130 1.21 -19.72 12.95
N ILE A 131 2.39 -19.40 12.38
CA ILE A 131 2.47 -18.76 11.08
C ILE A 131 2.06 -19.76 10.01
N VAL A 132 0.95 -19.49 9.32
CA VAL A 132 0.41 -20.33 8.25
C VAL A 132 1.08 -20.01 6.90
N LYS A 133 1.25 -18.71 6.61
CA LYS A 133 1.97 -18.24 5.41
C LYS A 133 2.77 -16.99 5.75
N HIS A 134 3.96 -16.87 5.15
CA HIS A 134 4.80 -15.70 5.27
C HIS A 134 5.43 -15.34 3.93
N PHE A 135 5.22 -14.12 3.48
CA PHE A 135 5.85 -13.51 2.32
C PHE A 135 6.59 -12.25 2.77
N ALA A 136 7.91 -12.26 2.68
CA ALA A 136 8.73 -11.09 3.00
C ALA A 136 8.45 -9.92 2.03
N PRO A 137 8.60 -8.64 2.44
CA PRO A 137 8.31 -7.49 1.60
C PRO A 137 9.15 -7.45 0.33
N LYS A 138 8.47 -7.42 -0.84
CA LYS A 138 9.05 -7.24 -2.17
C LYS A 138 8.11 -6.39 -3.04
N GLY A 139 8.69 -5.65 -3.99
CA GLY A 139 7.94 -4.79 -4.92
C GLY A 139 7.68 -5.42 -6.30
N SER A 140 8.06 -6.69 -6.55
CA SER A 140 7.91 -7.30 -7.88
C SER A 140 6.45 -7.65 -8.20
N PRO A 141 5.99 -7.52 -9.46
CA PRO A 141 4.62 -7.84 -9.87
C PRO A 141 4.22 -9.29 -9.59
N SER A 142 5.14 -10.24 -9.75
CA SER A 142 4.91 -11.66 -9.44
C SER A 142 4.66 -11.89 -7.95
N HIS A 143 5.39 -11.19 -7.07
CA HIS A 143 5.19 -11.26 -5.64
C HIS A 143 3.83 -10.67 -5.22
N GLN A 144 3.45 -9.54 -5.81
CA GLN A 144 2.15 -8.93 -5.58
C GLN A 144 1.00 -9.89 -5.94
N LYS A 145 1.11 -10.57 -7.08
CA LYS A 145 0.13 -11.57 -7.51
C LYS A 145 0.03 -12.74 -6.53
N LEU A 146 1.16 -13.21 -5.97
CA LEU A 146 1.15 -14.26 -4.94
C LEU A 146 0.40 -13.83 -3.67
N ILE A 147 0.55 -12.58 -3.25
CA ILE A 147 -0.16 -12.04 -2.09
C ILE A 147 -1.66 -11.98 -2.36
N TYR A 148 -2.09 -11.41 -3.51
CA TYR A 148 -3.52 -11.37 -3.86
C TYR A 148 -4.13 -12.77 -3.94
N ASN A 149 -3.47 -13.73 -4.59
CA ASN A 149 -3.96 -15.11 -4.65
C ASN A 149 -4.11 -15.72 -3.26
N SER A 150 -3.17 -15.46 -2.34
CA SER A 150 -3.25 -15.97 -0.97
C SER A 150 -4.40 -15.36 -0.16
N LEU A 151 -4.73 -14.09 -0.40
CA LEU A 151 -5.88 -13.44 0.21
C LEU A 151 -7.20 -13.96 -0.37
N GLU A 152 -7.27 -14.20 -1.68
CA GLU A 152 -8.43 -14.78 -2.36
C GLU A 152 -8.71 -16.22 -1.88
N GLU A 153 -7.68 -17.05 -1.72
CA GLU A 153 -7.84 -18.41 -1.16
C GLU A 153 -8.53 -18.44 0.21
N ILE A 154 -8.27 -17.44 1.06
CA ILE A 154 -8.91 -17.37 2.39
C ILE A 154 -10.36 -16.93 2.27
N LEU A 155 -10.65 -15.98 1.37
CA LEU A 155 -12.02 -15.56 1.10
C LEU A 155 -12.87 -16.73 0.61
N ASP A 156 -12.36 -17.48 -0.38
CA ASP A 156 -13.06 -18.63 -0.98
C ASP A 156 -13.35 -19.72 0.07
N LYS A 157 -12.36 -20.09 0.88
CA LYS A 157 -12.55 -21.05 1.98
C LYS A 157 -13.59 -20.60 2.99
N ASN A 158 -13.65 -19.30 3.28
CA ASN A 158 -14.62 -18.73 4.20
C ASN A 158 -16.05 -18.74 3.61
N PHE A 159 -16.19 -18.64 2.29
CA PHE A 159 -17.48 -18.75 1.59
C PHE A 159 -17.93 -20.23 1.50
N GLU A 160 -17.04 -21.17 1.22
CA GLU A 160 -17.37 -22.60 1.14
C GLU A 160 -17.82 -23.14 2.49
N SER A 161 -17.17 -22.76 3.59
CA SER A 161 -17.56 -23.20 4.94
C SER A 161 -18.95 -22.72 5.35
N LYS A 162 -19.47 -21.65 4.77
CA LYS A 162 -20.83 -21.14 5.02
C LYS A 162 -21.91 -21.85 4.22
N ASN A 163 -21.57 -22.38 3.05
CA ASN A 163 -22.54 -23.07 2.19
C ASN A 163 -22.74 -24.55 2.55
N THR A 164 -21.94 -25.07 3.48
CA THR A 164 -21.97 -26.47 3.92
C THR A 164 -22.67 -26.67 5.29
N SER A 165 -23.19 -25.61 5.90
CA SER A 165 -23.96 -25.60 7.15
C SER A 165 -25.40 -25.24 6.86
#